data_660b1662325ed799077c649e001acb80
#
_entry.id   660b1662325ed799077c649e001acb80
#
_cell.length_a   1.000
_cell.length_b   1.000
_cell.length_c   1.000
_cell.angle_alpha   90.00
_cell.angle_beta   90.00
_cell.angle_gamma   90.00
#
_symmetry.space_group_name_H-M   'P 1'
#
loop_
_entity.id
_entity.type
_entity.pdbx_description
1 polymer ?
#
loop_
_entity_poly.entity_id
_entity_poly.type
_entity_poly.pdbx_seq_one_letter_code
_entity_poly.pdbx_strand_id
1 'polypeptide(L)'
;MRNFIRLHGSRVVRPALLAVSAVAAIAIVGGTAGTAAGYGTAPVHHDHNASRLRTEAAFDDPQLAHGELAIEGTNAGDRLALRLQSGNPAILQVDVGDDGSADFRFARAEIAKISVNGGNGDDAVRIDESNGVFTDTISTTVGGGNGDDNLVGGAGAVTLEGGNGDDILAGGSGVETLLGGNGSDSIDGNGGNDVALMGNGNDTFVWDPGDGSDVLEGQNGTDTMLFNGAGGPEQVDLSANGSRLRFFRAQGNITMDTAGVERVDFNALGGADLVTVNDLSGTDVGNVNIDLAGTLGGSNGDGAADRVVVNGTNGDDTIRVDGDAGAAKVSGLAATVNVLHPEAANDRLEINTLAGKDTVNAGGLAAGVIKLFANGVPLP
;
A
#
# COMPACT_ATOMS: atom_id res chain seq x y z
N MET A 1 -9.31 42.90 -48.46
CA MET A 1 -9.65 41.53 -48.16
C MET A 1 -8.97 41.17 -46.83
N ARG A 2 -9.75 41.07 -45.76
CA ARG A 2 -9.22 40.75 -44.43
C ARG A 2 -9.50 39.29 -44.17
N ASN A 3 -8.45 38.45 -44.02
CA ASN A 3 -8.57 37.07 -43.62
C ASN A 3 -8.51 36.99 -42.10
N PHE A 4 -9.60 36.56 -41.49
CA PHE A 4 -9.66 36.16 -40.06
C PHE A 4 -9.20 34.72 -39.93
N ILE A 5 -8.11 34.51 -39.18
CA ILE A 5 -7.71 33.17 -38.71
C ILE A 5 -8.42 32.91 -37.39
N ARG A 6 -9.29 31.89 -37.38
CA ARG A 6 -9.92 31.35 -36.17
C ARG A 6 -8.92 30.44 -35.45
N LEU A 7 -8.50 30.84 -34.26
CA LEU A 7 -7.80 29.98 -33.32
C LEU A 7 -8.83 29.04 -32.66
N HIS A 8 -8.66 27.75 -32.86
CA HIS A 8 -9.39 26.71 -32.10
C HIS A 8 -8.76 26.62 -30.71
N GLY A 9 -9.51 27.00 -29.69
CA GLY A 9 -9.13 26.78 -28.30
C GLY A 9 -9.21 25.30 -27.96
N SER A 10 -8.07 24.69 -27.65
CA SER A 10 -8.00 23.39 -27.04
C SER A 10 -8.55 23.50 -25.62
N ARG A 11 -9.63 22.78 -25.34
CA ARG A 11 -10.15 22.61 -23.97
C ARG A 11 -9.15 21.73 -23.22
N VAL A 12 -8.45 22.33 -22.28
CA VAL A 12 -7.75 21.59 -21.23
C VAL A 12 -8.83 20.96 -20.34
N VAL A 13 -8.96 19.66 -20.45
CA VAL A 13 -9.75 18.86 -19.51
C VAL A 13 -8.95 18.82 -18.21
N ARG A 14 -9.37 19.59 -17.21
CA ARG A 14 -8.86 19.46 -15.85
C ARG A 14 -9.37 18.13 -15.29
N PRO A 15 -8.53 17.28 -14.73
CA PRO A 15 -9.02 16.15 -13.95
C PRO A 15 -9.83 16.71 -12.78
N ALA A 16 -11.01 16.18 -12.57
CA ALA A 16 -11.85 16.51 -11.44
C ALA A 16 -11.10 16.04 -10.18
N LEU A 17 -10.75 17.00 -9.33
CA LEU A 17 -10.31 16.75 -7.98
C LEU A 17 -11.49 16.07 -7.28
N LEU A 18 -11.41 14.76 -7.09
CA LEU A 18 -12.36 14.04 -6.25
C LEU A 18 -12.05 14.49 -4.82
N ALA A 19 -12.82 15.44 -4.33
CA ALA A 19 -12.80 15.74 -2.92
C ALA A 19 -13.34 14.49 -2.21
N VAL A 20 -12.45 13.75 -1.55
CA VAL A 20 -12.83 12.75 -0.58
C VAL A 20 -13.45 13.52 0.59
N SER A 21 -14.76 13.76 0.48
CA SER A 21 -15.51 14.35 1.57
C SER A 21 -15.68 13.28 2.63
N ALA A 22 -15.08 13.56 3.80
CA ALA A 22 -15.40 13.01 5.11
C ALA A 22 -16.13 11.67 5.08
N VAL A 23 -15.41 10.58 5.27
CA VAL A 23 -16.00 9.35 5.77
C VAL A 23 -16.66 9.71 7.11
N ALA A 24 -17.98 9.69 7.11
CA ALA A 24 -18.74 9.88 8.34
C ALA A 24 -18.33 8.75 9.28
N ALA A 25 -17.72 9.10 10.41
CA ALA A 25 -17.51 8.18 11.49
C ALA A 25 -18.85 7.51 11.82
N ILE A 26 -19.02 6.25 11.50
CA ILE A 26 -20.13 5.46 11.95
C ILE A 26 -19.89 5.26 13.44
N ALA A 27 -20.54 6.06 14.26
CA ALA A 27 -20.60 5.82 15.68
C ALA A 27 -21.30 4.48 15.88
N ILE A 28 -20.56 3.48 16.33
CA ILE A 28 -21.12 2.23 16.83
C ILE A 28 -21.85 2.60 18.13
N VAL A 29 -23.16 2.82 18.03
CA VAL A 29 -24.02 2.97 19.20
C VAL A 29 -24.26 1.55 19.72
N GLY A 30 -23.63 1.21 20.84
CA GLY A 30 -23.94 0.01 21.58
C GLY A 30 -25.43 -0.05 21.92
N GLY A 31 -26.18 -0.84 21.16
CA GLY A 31 -27.60 -1.09 21.36
C GLY A 31 -27.77 -2.22 22.36
N THR A 32 -28.37 -1.90 23.52
CA THR A 32 -28.88 -2.89 24.48
C THR A 32 -29.84 -3.85 23.80
N ALA A 33 -29.67 -5.15 24.05
CA ALA A 33 -30.52 -6.22 23.57
C ALA A 33 -32.02 -5.95 23.83
N GLY A 34 -32.72 -5.58 22.79
CA GLY A 34 -34.19 -5.54 22.76
C GLY A 34 -34.68 -6.80 22.07
N THR A 35 -35.56 -7.55 22.73
CA THR A 35 -36.20 -8.73 22.18
C THR A 35 -36.99 -8.38 20.89
N ALA A 36 -36.45 -8.76 19.74
CA ALA A 36 -37.07 -8.59 18.46
C ALA A 36 -38.08 -9.72 18.22
N ALA A 37 -39.29 -9.32 17.91
CA ALA A 37 -40.37 -10.22 17.47
C ALA A 37 -40.02 -10.80 16.09
N GLY A 38 -40.26 -12.11 15.93
CA GLY A 38 -39.88 -12.95 14.83
C GLY A 38 -40.20 -12.44 13.42
N TYR A 39 -39.14 -12.30 12.64
CA TYR A 39 -39.15 -12.38 11.18
C TYR A 39 -38.34 -13.60 10.76
N GLY A 40 -38.91 -14.38 9.83
CA GLY A 40 -38.35 -15.68 9.47
C GLY A 40 -36.93 -15.57 8.99
N THR A 41 -36.02 -16.20 9.74
CA THR A 41 -34.64 -16.43 9.35
C THR A 41 -34.61 -17.48 8.25
N ALA A 42 -33.85 -17.24 7.19
CA ALA A 42 -33.51 -18.28 6.23
C ALA A 42 -32.88 -19.48 6.97
N PRO A 43 -33.15 -20.73 6.57
CA PRO A 43 -32.63 -21.87 7.29
C PRO A 43 -31.11 -21.89 7.23
N VAL A 44 -30.47 -21.66 8.36
CA VAL A 44 -29.03 -21.88 8.57
C VAL A 44 -28.83 -23.40 8.64
N HIS A 45 -28.14 -23.99 7.67
CA HIS A 45 -27.77 -25.39 7.72
C HIS A 45 -26.50 -25.53 8.59
N HIS A 46 -26.67 -25.98 9.83
CA HIS A 46 -25.56 -26.36 10.70
C HIS A 46 -25.08 -27.78 10.31
N ASP A 47 -23.84 -27.92 9.90
CA ASP A 47 -23.17 -29.22 9.83
C ASP A 47 -22.49 -29.48 11.20
N HIS A 48 -23.23 -30.05 12.11
CA HIS A 48 -22.73 -30.43 13.42
C HIS A 48 -21.82 -31.67 13.30
N ASN A 49 -20.55 -31.46 13.02
CA ASN A 49 -19.52 -32.42 13.40
C ASN A 49 -18.96 -32.02 14.77
N ALA A 50 -19.87 -32.02 15.76
CA ALA A 50 -19.61 -31.59 17.12
C ALA A 50 -18.80 -32.64 17.88
N SER A 51 -17.49 -32.63 17.75
CA SER A 51 -16.60 -33.27 18.72
C SER A 51 -15.22 -32.60 18.77
N ARG A 52 -15.19 -31.29 19.02
CA ARG A 52 -14.03 -30.63 19.63
C ARG A 52 -14.54 -29.83 20.82
N LEU A 53 -14.02 -30.19 22.00
CA LEU A 53 -14.17 -29.40 23.23
C LEU A 53 -13.54 -28.02 22.92
N ARG A 54 -14.38 -27.04 22.58
CA ARG A 54 -13.96 -25.64 22.47
C ARG A 54 -13.83 -25.13 23.92
N THR A 55 -12.61 -24.85 24.33
CA THR A 55 -12.28 -24.09 25.57
C THR A 55 -12.20 -22.58 25.28
N GLU A 56 -12.58 -22.16 24.10
CA GLU A 56 -12.61 -20.76 23.64
C GLU A 56 -14.01 -20.17 23.85
N ALA A 57 -14.11 -18.86 24.01
CA ALA A 57 -15.39 -18.16 24.02
C ALA A 57 -16.21 -18.58 22.80
N ALA A 58 -17.47 -18.95 23.00
CA ALA A 58 -18.28 -19.50 21.92
C ALA A 58 -18.42 -18.44 20.80
N PHE A 59 -18.00 -18.79 19.60
CA PHE A 59 -18.23 -17.96 18.41
C PHE A 59 -19.75 -17.88 18.15
N ASP A 60 -20.26 -16.68 18.00
CA ASP A 60 -21.68 -16.48 17.70
C ASP A 60 -22.02 -16.89 16.26
N ASP A 61 -23.20 -17.47 16.05
CA ASP A 61 -23.64 -17.88 14.72
C ASP A 61 -23.75 -16.65 13.80
N PRO A 62 -23.16 -16.64 12.59
CA PRO A 62 -23.31 -15.57 11.63
C PRO A 62 -24.79 -15.27 11.32
N GLN A 63 -25.15 -14.00 11.24
CA GLN A 63 -26.52 -13.54 11.05
C GLN A 63 -26.77 -13.04 9.63
N LEU A 64 -27.70 -13.65 8.92
CA LEU A 64 -28.17 -13.14 7.63
C LEU A 64 -29.53 -12.46 7.81
N ALA A 65 -29.54 -11.14 7.68
CA ALA A 65 -30.74 -10.34 7.80
C ALA A 65 -30.76 -9.20 6.77
N HIS A 66 -31.88 -9.01 6.10
CA HIS A 66 -32.09 -7.93 5.11
C HIS A 66 -31.02 -7.89 4.00
N GLY A 67 -30.44 -9.04 3.65
CA GLY A 67 -29.38 -9.14 2.66
C GLY A 67 -27.97 -8.87 3.19
N GLU A 68 -27.79 -8.62 4.48
CA GLU A 68 -26.48 -8.47 5.12
C GLU A 68 -26.15 -9.73 5.91
N LEU A 69 -25.00 -10.33 5.58
CA LEU A 69 -24.37 -11.38 6.37
C LEU A 69 -23.38 -10.72 7.32
N ALA A 70 -23.75 -10.66 8.61
CA ALA A 70 -22.91 -10.16 9.68
C ALA A 70 -22.23 -11.33 10.41
N ILE A 71 -20.93 -11.20 10.62
CA ILE A 71 -20.06 -12.20 11.29
C ILE A 71 -19.31 -11.45 12.38
N GLU A 72 -19.52 -11.83 13.62
CA GLU A 72 -18.87 -11.25 14.79
C GLU A 72 -17.93 -12.28 15.40
N GLY A 73 -16.66 -11.90 15.54
CA GLY A 73 -15.66 -12.66 16.26
C GLY A 73 -15.84 -12.60 17.78
N THR A 74 -14.85 -13.08 18.50
CA THR A 74 -14.90 -13.20 19.96
C THR A 74 -14.04 -12.14 20.67
N ASN A 75 -13.67 -12.39 21.91
CA ASN A 75 -12.67 -11.60 22.64
C ASN A 75 -11.29 -12.28 22.67
N ALA A 76 -11.04 -13.21 21.76
CA ALA A 76 -9.78 -13.94 21.62
C ALA A 76 -9.46 -14.06 20.16
N GLY A 77 -8.20 -14.24 19.81
CA GLY A 77 -7.79 -14.35 18.41
C GLY A 77 -8.56 -15.42 17.65
N ASP A 78 -9.28 -15.00 16.62
CA ASP A 78 -10.13 -15.82 15.76
C ASP A 78 -9.47 -16.09 14.40
N ARG A 79 -9.88 -17.19 13.77
CA ARG A 79 -9.47 -17.50 12.40
C ARG A 79 -10.73 -17.73 11.57
N LEU A 80 -10.88 -16.98 10.49
CA LEU A 80 -12.07 -17.01 9.65
C LEU A 80 -11.70 -17.08 8.16
N ALA A 81 -12.39 -17.95 7.41
CA ALA A 81 -12.33 -17.90 5.96
C ALA A 81 -13.73 -17.88 5.35
N LEU A 82 -13.91 -17.01 4.37
CA LEU A 82 -15.11 -16.93 3.57
C LEU A 82 -14.79 -17.41 2.15
N ARG A 83 -15.57 -18.37 1.64
CA ARG A 83 -15.35 -18.91 0.28
C ARG A 83 -16.63 -19.42 -0.35
N LEU A 84 -16.64 -19.50 -1.67
CA LEU A 84 -17.69 -20.25 -2.36
C LEU A 84 -17.45 -21.76 -2.19
N GLN A 85 -18.57 -22.51 -2.11
CA GLN A 85 -18.49 -23.97 -2.05
C GLN A 85 -17.95 -24.51 -3.37
N SER A 86 -16.93 -25.37 -3.29
CA SER A 86 -16.37 -26.04 -4.46
C SER A 86 -17.44 -26.84 -5.21
N GLY A 87 -17.55 -26.60 -6.52
CA GLY A 87 -18.55 -27.23 -7.39
C GLY A 87 -19.99 -26.68 -7.23
N ASN A 88 -20.23 -25.75 -6.30
CA ASN A 88 -21.53 -25.09 -6.15
C ASN A 88 -21.39 -23.61 -5.76
N PRO A 89 -21.14 -22.71 -6.72
CA PRO A 89 -20.91 -21.29 -6.44
C PRO A 89 -22.17 -20.53 -5.99
N ALA A 90 -23.30 -21.19 -5.89
CA ALA A 90 -24.52 -20.59 -5.30
C ALA A 90 -24.52 -20.58 -3.76
N ILE A 91 -23.52 -21.20 -3.13
CA ILE A 91 -23.39 -21.29 -1.69
C ILE A 91 -22.10 -20.57 -1.24
N LEU A 92 -22.25 -19.60 -0.36
CA LEU A 92 -21.16 -19.00 0.42
C LEU A 92 -20.97 -19.82 1.71
N GLN A 93 -19.73 -20.12 2.03
CA GLN A 93 -19.31 -20.84 3.22
C GLN A 93 -18.55 -19.90 4.16
N VAL A 94 -18.83 -20.04 5.45
CA VAL A 94 -18.02 -19.46 6.54
C VAL A 94 -17.36 -20.62 7.27
N ASP A 95 -16.06 -20.56 7.40
CA ASP A 95 -15.19 -21.55 8.03
C ASP A 95 -14.54 -20.87 9.25
N VAL A 96 -15.02 -21.25 10.42
CA VAL A 96 -14.50 -20.78 11.71
C VAL A 96 -13.35 -21.69 12.12
N GLY A 97 -12.17 -21.11 12.29
CA GLY A 97 -10.93 -21.84 12.51
C GLY A 97 -10.07 -21.96 11.25
N ASP A 98 -10.60 -21.63 10.06
CA ASP A 98 -9.93 -21.74 8.76
C ASP A 98 -9.23 -23.11 8.59
N ASP A 99 -9.95 -24.18 8.94
CA ASP A 99 -9.45 -25.57 8.91
C ASP A 99 -9.81 -26.34 7.62
N GLY A 100 -10.48 -25.65 6.68
CA GLY A 100 -10.92 -26.17 5.41
C GLY A 100 -12.34 -26.77 5.45
N SER A 101 -12.98 -26.80 6.63
CA SER A 101 -14.32 -27.31 6.82
C SER A 101 -15.30 -26.17 7.09
N ALA A 102 -16.30 -25.98 6.27
CA ALA A 102 -17.28 -24.92 6.47
C ALA A 102 -18.21 -25.24 7.64
N ASP A 103 -18.29 -24.33 8.60
CA ASP A 103 -19.23 -24.41 9.74
C ASP A 103 -20.61 -23.90 9.37
N PHE A 104 -20.67 -22.85 8.52
CA PHE A 104 -21.94 -22.27 8.07
C PHE A 104 -22.01 -22.16 6.56
N ARG A 105 -23.24 -22.21 6.05
CA ARG A 105 -23.54 -22.13 4.61
C ARG A 105 -24.74 -21.24 4.36
N PHE A 106 -24.60 -20.33 3.40
CA PHE A 106 -25.62 -19.35 3.04
C PHE A 106 -25.87 -19.39 1.52
N ALA A 107 -27.11 -19.20 1.11
CA ALA A 107 -27.43 -19.02 -0.30
C ALA A 107 -26.85 -17.67 -0.76
N ARG A 108 -25.89 -17.69 -1.70
CA ARG A 108 -25.24 -16.46 -2.21
C ARG A 108 -26.23 -15.42 -2.70
N ALA A 109 -27.34 -15.85 -3.32
CA ALA A 109 -28.36 -14.96 -3.86
C ALA A 109 -29.13 -14.15 -2.81
N GLU A 110 -29.02 -14.51 -1.53
CA GLU A 110 -29.67 -13.79 -0.42
C GLU A 110 -28.74 -12.75 0.21
N ILE A 111 -27.43 -12.70 -0.22
CA ILE A 111 -26.42 -11.83 0.34
C ILE A 111 -26.14 -10.69 -0.61
N ALA A 112 -26.36 -9.47 -0.17
CA ALA A 112 -26.01 -8.24 -0.87
C ALA A 112 -24.79 -7.54 -0.23
N LYS A 113 -24.53 -7.81 1.06
CA LYS A 113 -23.41 -7.25 1.83
C LYS A 113 -22.87 -8.31 2.80
N ILE A 114 -21.56 -8.29 2.99
CA ILE A 114 -20.86 -9.04 4.02
C ILE A 114 -20.17 -8.04 4.95
N SER A 115 -20.32 -8.23 6.26
CA SER A 115 -19.63 -7.47 7.30
C SER A 115 -19.00 -8.45 8.28
N VAL A 116 -17.69 -8.44 8.38
CA VAL A 116 -16.93 -9.23 9.34
C VAL A 116 -16.28 -8.28 10.33
N ASN A 117 -16.37 -8.62 11.61
CA ASN A 117 -15.68 -7.93 12.70
C ASN A 117 -14.94 -8.98 13.54
N GLY A 118 -13.62 -8.94 13.60
CA GLY A 118 -12.79 -9.87 14.39
C GLY A 118 -13.05 -9.73 15.88
N GLY A 119 -13.08 -8.51 16.37
CA GLY A 119 -13.43 -8.22 17.77
C GLY A 119 -12.25 -7.81 18.63
N ASN A 120 -11.86 -8.62 19.59
CA ASN A 120 -10.64 -8.42 20.34
C ASN A 120 -9.74 -9.66 20.21
N GLY A 121 -8.44 -9.44 20.23
CA GLY A 121 -7.45 -10.49 20.07
C GLY A 121 -6.83 -10.44 18.69
N ASP A 122 -5.80 -11.20 18.46
CA ASP A 122 -5.07 -11.20 17.20
C ASP A 122 -5.82 -12.10 16.19
N ASP A 123 -6.57 -11.48 15.29
CA ASP A 123 -7.49 -12.16 14.39
C ASP A 123 -6.86 -12.42 13.02
N ALA A 124 -7.31 -13.47 12.36
CA ALA A 124 -6.94 -13.77 10.97
C ALA A 124 -8.20 -13.99 10.12
N VAL A 125 -8.51 -13.07 9.24
CA VAL A 125 -9.68 -13.14 8.37
C VAL A 125 -9.25 -13.17 6.91
N ARG A 126 -9.73 -14.18 6.18
CA ARG A 126 -9.37 -14.39 4.77
C ARG A 126 -10.58 -14.55 3.87
N ILE A 127 -10.62 -13.75 2.82
CA ILE A 127 -11.54 -13.92 1.69
C ILE A 127 -10.88 -14.88 0.69
N ASP A 128 -11.37 -16.12 0.64
CA ASP A 128 -10.81 -17.15 -0.23
C ASP A 128 -11.65 -17.32 -1.49
N GLU A 129 -11.23 -16.74 -2.59
CA GLU A 129 -11.91 -16.80 -3.87
C GLU A 129 -11.34 -17.85 -4.84
N SER A 130 -10.59 -18.80 -4.32
CA SER A 130 -10.05 -19.93 -5.12
C SER A 130 -11.15 -20.77 -5.81
N ASN A 131 -12.36 -20.79 -5.28
CA ASN A 131 -13.52 -21.47 -5.85
C ASN A 131 -14.44 -20.54 -6.68
N GLY A 132 -14.06 -19.32 -6.89
CA GLY A 132 -14.77 -18.30 -7.66
C GLY A 132 -14.96 -16.98 -6.91
N VAL A 133 -14.99 -15.91 -7.67
CA VAL A 133 -15.12 -14.55 -7.15
C VAL A 133 -16.54 -14.28 -6.67
N PHE A 134 -16.71 -13.60 -5.54
CA PHE A 134 -17.99 -13.15 -5.02
C PHE A 134 -17.95 -11.68 -4.54
N THR A 135 -16.76 -11.17 -4.24
CA THR A 135 -16.60 -9.77 -3.82
C THR A 135 -16.77 -8.76 -4.95
N ASP A 136 -16.82 -9.21 -6.20
CA ASP A 136 -17.19 -8.42 -7.38
C ASP A 136 -18.66 -7.99 -7.42
N THR A 137 -19.51 -8.72 -6.69
CA THR A 137 -20.98 -8.52 -6.68
C THR A 137 -21.55 -8.33 -5.28
N ILE A 138 -20.79 -8.64 -4.25
CA ILE A 138 -21.19 -8.51 -2.85
C ILE A 138 -20.27 -7.52 -2.18
N SER A 139 -20.80 -6.37 -1.74
CA SER A 139 -20.04 -5.39 -0.97
C SER A 139 -19.52 -6.04 0.32
N THR A 140 -18.21 -6.05 0.49
CA THR A 140 -17.56 -6.76 1.61
C THR A 140 -16.69 -5.82 2.41
N THR A 141 -16.89 -5.81 3.73
CA THR A 141 -16.07 -5.11 4.71
C THR A 141 -15.55 -6.13 5.73
N VAL A 142 -14.26 -6.06 6.02
CA VAL A 142 -13.60 -6.91 7.03
C VAL A 142 -12.87 -5.99 8.00
N GLY A 143 -13.24 -6.03 9.26
CA GLY A 143 -12.57 -5.36 10.36
C GLY A 143 -11.86 -6.35 11.26
N GLY A 144 -10.62 -6.06 11.67
CA GLY A 144 -9.87 -6.80 12.68
C GLY A 144 -10.38 -6.43 14.08
N GLY A 145 -10.21 -5.20 14.47
CA GLY A 145 -10.75 -4.68 15.72
C GLY A 145 -9.68 -4.25 16.72
N ASN A 146 -9.45 -5.00 17.78
CA ASN A 146 -8.36 -4.76 18.71
C ASN A 146 -7.45 -5.98 18.76
N GLY A 147 -6.19 -5.80 18.60
CA GLY A 147 -5.15 -6.83 18.53
C GLY A 147 -4.36 -6.69 17.24
N ASP A 148 -3.33 -7.50 17.08
CA ASP A 148 -2.50 -7.48 15.88
C ASP A 148 -3.13 -8.42 14.84
N ASP A 149 -3.87 -7.84 13.89
CA ASP A 149 -4.75 -8.59 13.00
C ASP A 149 -4.10 -8.87 11.62
N ASN A 150 -4.55 -9.94 10.99
CA ASN A 150 -4.13 -10.30 9.63
C ASN A 150 -5.36 -10.44 8.73
N LEU A 151 -5.55 -9.46 7.85
CA LEU A 151 -6.72 -9.35 6.99
C LEU A 151 -6.33 -9.53 5.52
N VAL A 152 -6.98 -10.48 4.85
CA VAL A 152 -6.74 -10.76 3.43
C VAL A 152 -8.02 -10.58 2.63
N GLY A 153 -7.98 -9.66 1.68
CA GLY A 153 -9.08 -9.33 0.76
C GLY A 153 -9.28 -10.34 -0.36
N GLY A 154 -10.20 -10.02 -1.25
CA GLY A 154 -10.57 -10.83 -2.42
C GLY A 154 -10.26 -10.14 -3.75
N ALA A 155 -10.73 -10.72 -4.84
CA ALA A 155 -10.49 -10.21 -6.19
C ALA A 155 -11.43 -9.05 -6.60
N GLY A 156 -12.50 -8.80 -5.86
CA GLY A 156 -13.38 -7.66 -6.05
C GLY A 156 -13.08 -6.54 -5.05
N ALA A 157 -13.82 -5.44 -5.12
CA ALA A 157 -13.64 -4.31 -4.21
C ALA A 157 -13.99 -4.69 -2.76
N VAL A 158 -13.01 -4.63 -1.87
CA VAL A 158 -13.15 -4.93 -0.44
C VAL A 158 -12.68 -3.74 0.39
N THR A 159 -13.31 -3.52 1.54
CA THR A 159 -12.77 -2.62 2.56
C THR A 159 -12.14 -3.48 3.66
N LEU A 160 -10.87 -3.24 3.96
CA LEU A 160 -10.17 -3.83 5.11
C LEU A 160 -9.90 -2.74 6.14
N GLU A 161 -10.25 -3.00 7.40
CA GLU A 161 -10.08 -2.09 8.53
C GLU A 161 -9.29 -2.82 9.61
N GLY A 162 -8.00 -2.52 9.81
CA GLY A 162 -7.16 -3.12 10.86
C GLY A 162 -7.73 -2.81 12.23
N GLY A 163 -7.62 -1.59 12.67
CA GLY A 163 -8.24 -1.14 13.91
C GLY A 163 -7.24 -0.64 14.93
N ASN A 164 -7.06 -1.34 16.04
CA ASN A 164 -6.03 -1.05 17.03
C ASN A 164 -5.08 -2.22 17.13
N GLY A 165 -3.82 -2.00 17.01
CA GLY A 165 -2.76 -3.01 17.02
C GLY A 165 -1.87 -2.86 15.81
N ASP A 166 -0.82 -3.63 15.71
CA ASP A 166 0.08 -3.62 14.57
C ASP A 166 -0.45 -4.63 13.52
N ASP A 167 -1.20 -4.11 12.54
CA ASP A 167 -2.01 -4.93 11.63
C ASP A 167 -1.31 -5.24 10.31
N ILE A 168 -1.71 -6.36 9.68
CA ILE A 168 -1.30 -6.74 8.33
C ILE A 168 -2.54 -6.76 7.45
N LEU A 169 -2.60 -5.85 6.47
CA LEU A 169 -3.68 -5.76 5.51
C LEU A 169 -3.15 -6.08 4.11
N ALA A 170 -3.68 -7.14 3.51
CA ALA A 170 -3.39 -7.50 2.13
C ALA A 170 -4.67 -7.42 1.30
N GLY A 171 -4.71 -6.53 0.33
CA GLY A 171 -5.79 -6.42 -0.65
C GLY A 171 -5.88 -7.64 -1.57
N GLY A 172 -6.45 -7.46 -2.73
CA GLY A 172 -6.56 -8.53 -3.71
C GLY A 172 -6.13 -8.12 -5.11
N SER A 173 -6.96 -8.40 -6.09
CA SER A 173 -6.73 -7.91 -7.46
C SER A 173 -7.76 -6.86 -7.89
N GLY A 174 -8.58 -6.41 -6.96
CA GLY A 174 -9.67 -5.47 -7.16
C GLY A 174 -9.24 -4.01 -6.98
N VAL A 175 -10.16 -3.20 -6.48
CA VAL A 175 -9.90 -1.82 -6.05
C VAL A 175 -10.30 -1.74 -4.58
N GLU A 176 -9.33 -1.75 -3.71
CA GLU A 176 -9.55 -1.85 -2.28
C GLU A 176 -9.51 -0.48 -1.59
N THR A 177 -10.14 -0.44 -0.41
CA THR A 177 -9.93 0.61 0.59
C THR A 177 -9.33 -0.04 1.82
N LEU A 178 -8.12 0.37 2.17
CA LEU A 178 -7.32 -0.19 3.26
C LEU A 178 -7.17 0.87 4.34
N LEU A 179 -7.59 0.55 5.56
CA LEU A 179 -7.54 1.43 6.71
C LEU A 179 -6.69 0.74 7.78
N GLY A 180 -5.46 1.18 8.00
CA GLY A 180 -4.58 0.63 9.04
C GLY A 180 -5.17 0.85 10.42
N GLY A 181 -5.23 2.08 10.85
CA GLY A 181 -5.87 2.43 12.12
C GLY A 181 -4.92 3.01 13.13
N ASN A 182 -4.77 2.37 14.27
CA ASN A 182 -3.78 2.74 15.28
C ASN A 182 -2.79 1.60 15.47
N GLY A 183 -1.53 1.86 15.35
CA GLY A 183 -0.46 0.89 15.46
C GLY A 183 0.56 1.09 14.37
N SER A 184 1.49 0.16 14.21
CA SER A 184 2.45 0.21 13.10
C SER A 184 2.06 -0.84 12.07
N ASP A 185 1.29 -0.41 11.09
CA ASP A 185 0.60 -1.29 10.16
C ASP A 185 1.45 -1.61 8.92
N SER A 186 1.26 -2.81 8.39
CA SER A 186 1.83 -3.25 7.11
C SER A 186 0.70 -3.44 6.10
N ILE A 187 0.68 -2.63 5.07
CA ILE A 187 -0.41 -2.55 4.11
C ILE A 187 0.12 -2.84 2.71
N ASP A 188 -0.53 -3.75 2.02
CA ASP A 188 -0.26 -4.10 0.63
C ASP A 188 -1.59 -4.15 -0.13
N GLY A 189 -1.76 -3.26 -1.12
CA GLY A 189 -2.96 -3.24 -1.96
C GLY A 189 -3.03 -4.43 -2.91
N ASN A 190 -1.89 -5.03 -3.22
CA ASN A 190 -1.73 -5.97 -4.33
C ASN A 190 -2.19 -5.35 -5.67
N GLY A 191 -2.89 -6.13 -6.50
CA GLY A 191 -3.30 -5.64 -7.82
C GLY A 191 -4.56 -4.77 -7.75
N GLY A 192 -4.55 -3.66 -8.44
CA GLY A 192 -5.68 -2.74 -8.43
C GLY A 192 -5.21 -1.30 -8.56
N ASN A 193 -6.09 -0.36 -8.25
CA ASN A 193 -5.71 1.01 -7.96
C ASN A 193 -6.35 1.34 -6.62
N ASP A 194 -5.60 1.20 -5.57
CA ASP A 194 -6.09 1.11 -4.22
C ASP A 194 -5.97 2.46 -3.48
N VAL A 195 -6.70 2.57 -2.38
CA VAL A 195 -6.59 3.70 -1.46
C VAL A 195 -6.22 3.18 -0.09
N ALA A 196 -5.06 3.56 0.40
CA ALA A 196 -4.60 3.26 1.75
C ALA A 196 -4.64 4.51 2.62
N LEU A 197 -5.35 4.43 3.73
CA LEU A 197 -5.34 5.38 4.84
C LEU A 197 -4.59 4.69 5.97
N MET A 198 -3.31 5.04 6.15
CA MET A 198 -2.40 4.24 6.98
C MET A 198 -2.70 4.42 8.47
N GLY A 199 -2.89 5.66 8.92
CA GLY A 199 -3.48 5.89 10.23
C GLY A 199 -2.61 6.61 11.25
N ASN A 200 -2.58 6.10 12.47
CA ASN A 200 -1.71 6.60 13.52
C ASN A 200 -0.65 5.54 13.83
N GLY A 201 0.59 5.88 13.67
CA GLY A 201 1.71 4.99 13.94
C GLY A 201 2.83 5.19 12.95
N ASN A 202 3.72 4.21 12.86
CA ASN A 202 4.75 4.25 11.82
C ASN A 202 4.48 3.12 10.85
N ASP A 203 3.78 3.46 9.79
CA ASP A 203 3.17 2.49 8.92
C ASP A 203 4.03 2.22 7.68
N THR A 204 3.84 1.07 7.07
CA THR A 204 4.52 0.70 5.83
C THR A 204 3.51 0.26 4.78
N PHE A 205 3.50 0.97 3.65
CA PHE A 205 2.83 0.50 2.45
C PHE A 205 3.83 -0.21 1.55
N VAL A 206 3.51 -1.42 1.15
CA VAL A 206 4.36 -2.25 0.26
C VAL A 206 3.77 -2.23 -1.14
N TRP A 207 4.61 -2.11 -2.15
CA TRP A 207 4.27 -2.26 -3.55
C TRP A 207 5.21 -3.26 -4.21
N ASP A 208 4.64 -4.23 -4.91
CA ASP A 208 5.37 -5.27 -5.62
C ASP A 208 5.07 -5.26 -7.14
N PRO A 209 5.93 -5.83 -7.99
CA PRO A 209 5.69 -5.90 -9.43
C PRO A 209 4.42 -6.67 -9.80
N GLY A 210 3.40 -5.96 -10.24
CA GLY A 210 2.08 -6.49 -10.55
C GLY A 210 0.96 -5.68 -9.96
N ASP A 211 1.30 -4.86 -8.94
CA ASP A 211 0.36 -3.97 -8.29
C ASP A 211 0.02 -2.76 -9.18
N GLY A 212 -1.01 -2.07 -8.81
CA GLY A 212 -1.54 -0.95 -9.56
C GLY A 212 -0.94 0.40 -9.22
N SER A 213 -1.72 1.44 -9.49
CA SER A 213 -1.39 2.82 -9.14
C SER A 213 -2.24 3.27 -7.96
N ASP A 214 -1.60 3.54 -6.82
CA ASP A 214 -2.30 3.68 -5.57
C ASP A 214 -2.22 5.08 -4.99
N VAL A 215 -3.17 5.39 -4.12
CA VAL A 215 -3.24 6.63 -3.35
C VAL A 215 -2.96 6.30 -1.90
N LEU A 216 -1.93 6.94 -1.32
CA LEU A 216 -1.50 6.72 0.05
C LEU A 216 -1.69 7.99 0.88
N GLU A 217 -2.32 7.84 2.03
CA GLU A 217 -2.43 8.86 3.07
C GLU A 217 -1.77 8.31 4.34
N GLY A 218 -0.52 8.70 4.63
CA GLY A 218 0.23 8.26 5.81
C GLY A 218 -0.45 8.69 7.11
N GLN A 219 -0.92 9.93 7.14
CA GLN A 219 -1.59 10.58 8.26
C GLN A 219 -0.62 10.91 9.40
N ASN A 220 -0.69 10.25 10.57
CA ASN A 220 0.11 10.61 11.74
C ASN A 220 1.19 9.57 12.01
N GLY A 221 2.44 9.99 11.98
CA GLY A 221 3.56 9.09 12.29
C GLY A 221 4.81 9.39 11.52
N THR A 222 5.56 8.35 11.24
CA THR A 222 6.66 8.37 10.27
C THR A 222 6.45 7.18 9.35
N ASP A 223 5.90 7.47 8.19
CA ASP A 223 5.37 6.46 7.31
C ASP A 223 6.30 6.17 6.14
N THR A 224 6.25 4.94 5.69
CA THR A 224 7.15 4.44 4.64
C THR A 224 6.36 3.91 3.46
N MET A 225 6.70 4.35 2.26
CA MET A 225 6.37 3.64 1.03
C MET A 225 7.57 2.78 0.63
N LEU A 226 7.42 1.47 0.72
CA LEU A 226 8.38 0.48 0.26
C LEU A 226 7.99 0.02 -1.15
N PHE A 227 8.79 0.36 -2.12
CA PHE A 227 8.56 0.01 -3.52
C PHE A 227 9.62 -0.99 -3.99
N ASN A 228 9.18 -2.21 -4.27
CA ASN A 228 10.04 -3.23 -4.81
C ASN A 228 10.06 -3.17 -6.34
N GLY A 229 11.23 -3.07 -6.91
CA GLY A 229 11.43 -3.12 -8.35
C GLY A 229 11.36 -4.53 -8.90
N ALA A 230 11.61 -4.67 -10.19
CA ALA A 230 11.71 -5.96 -10.86
C ALA A 230 13.18 -6.30 -11.16
N GLY A 231 13.45 -7.53 -11.59
CA GLY A 231 14.80 -7.94 -11.99
C GLY A 231 15.21 -7.50 -13.41
N GLY A 232 14.66 -6.40 -13.91
CA GLY A 232 14.97 -5.84 -15.23
C GLY A 232 15.02 -4.31 -15.20
N PRO A 233 15.59 -3.64 -16.24
CA PRO A 233 15.80 -2.19 -16.22
C PRO A 233 14.53 -1.40 -15.91
N GLU A 234 14.62 -0.50 -14.97
CA GLU A 234 13.52 0.35 -14.53
C GLU A 234 13.83 1.84 -14.70
N GLN A 235 12.78 2.61 -14.89
CA GLN A 235 12.87 4.06 -14.88
C GLN A 235 11.87 4.61 -13.88
N VAL A 236 12.39 5.25 -12.83
CA VAL A 236 11.63 5.80 -11.71
C VAL A 236 11.87 7.30 -11.60
N ASP A 237 10.81 8.06 -11.38
CA ASP A 237 10.83 9.51 -11.20
C ASP A 237 10.04 9.90 -9.95
N LEU A 238 10.70 10.56 -8.99
CA LEU A 238 10.11 11.12 -7.80
C LEU A 238 9.99 12.63 -7.98
N SER A 239 8.79 13.17 -7.84
CA SER A 239 8.53 14.61 -8.02
C SER A 239 7.42 15.11 -7.11
N ALA A 240 7.52 16.39 -6.70
CA ALA A 240 6.45 17.03 -5.97
C ALA A 240 5.26 17.34 -6.91
N ASN A 241 4.06 17.05 -6.43
CA ASN A 241 2.78 17.42 -7.03
C ASN A 241 1.96 18.24 -6.02
N GLY A 242 2.33 19.51 -5.86
CA GLY A 242 1.85 20.33 -4.74
C GLY A 242 2.47 19.85 -3.42
N SER A 243 1.63 19.47 -2.45
CA SER A 243 2.09 18.88 -1.19
C SER A 243 2.21 17.36 -1.22
N ARG A 244 1.90 16.74 -2.34
CA ARG A 244 1.95 15.28 -2.48
C ARG A 244 3.20 14.86 -3.23
N LEU A 245 3.73 13.69 -2.92
CA LEU A 245 4.73 13.03 -3.75
C LEU A 245 4.03 12.33 -4.91
N ARG A 246 4.55 12.50 -6.11
CA ARG A 246 4.32 11.62 -7.23
C ARG A 246 5.55 10.73 -7.42
N PHE A 247 5.41 9.45 -7.15
CA PHE A 247 6.38 8.44 -7.55
C PHE A 247 5.87 7.78 -8.84
N PHE A 248 6.65 7.85 -9.90
CA PHE A 248 6.28 7.32 -11.20
C PHE A 248 7.28 6.29 -11.69
N ARG A 249 6.79 5.11 -12.04
CA ARG A 249 7.54 4.04 -12.68
C ARG A 249 7.07 3.90 -14.14
N ALA A 250 7.99 4.04 -15.09
CA ALA A 250 7.65 4.02 -16.52
C ALA A 250 7.19 2.63 -16.98
N GLN A 251 7.77 1.58 -16.45
CA GLN A 251 7.35 0.21 -16.70
C GLN A 251 5.97 -0.02 -16.05
N GLY A 252 4.99 -0.35 -16.88
CA GLY A 252 3.59 -0.48 -16.44
C GLY A 252 2.84 0.85 -16.29
N ASN A 253 3.51 2.02 -16.44
CA ASN A 253 2.90 3.34 -16.24
C ASN A 253 2.27 3.50 -14.85
N ILE A 254 2.98 3.05 -13.83
CA ILE A 254 2.55 3.08 -12.43
C ILE A 254 2.76 4.47 -11.83
N THR A 255 1.78 4.95 -11.12
CA THR A 255 1.88 6.22 -10.38
C THR A 255 1.37 6.03 -8.96
N MET A 256 2.26 6.20 -7.97
CA MET A 256 1.86 6.34 -6.58
C MET A 256 1.66 7.83 -6.28
N ASP A 257 0.55 8.17 -5.65
CA ASP A 257 0.20 9.52 -5.22
C ASP A 257 0.09 9.54 -3.70
N THR A 258 1.10 10.10 -3.01
CA THR A 258 1.21 9.97 -1.56
C THR A 258 1.21 11.31 -0.83
N ALA A 259 0.59 11.36 0.35
CA ALA A 259 0.70 12.46 1.31
C ALA A 259 0.91 11.89 2.71
N GLY A 260 1.61 12.63 3.60
CA GLY A 260 1.93 12.16 4.95
C GLY A 260 2.84 10.92 4.94
N VAL A 261 3.71 10.79 3.94
CA VAL A 261 4.73 9.73 3.87
C VAL A 261 6.09 10.38 3.91
N GLU A 262 6.86 10.12 4.94
CA GLU A 262 8.16 10.77 5.20
C GLU A 262 9.32 10.02 4.57
N ARG A 263 9.12 8.74 4.28
CA ARG A 263 10.17 7.86 3.77
C ARG A 263 9.74 7.11 2.52
N VAL A 264 10.60 7.08 1.53
CA VAL A 264 10.49 6.23 0.35
C VAL A 264 11.67 5.29 0.31
N ASP A 265 11.41 4.01 0.31
CA ASP A 265 12.39 2.95 0.09
C ASP A 265 12.15 2.32 -1.27
N PHE A 266 13.12 2.40 -2.16
CA PHE A 266 13.08 1.77 -3.47
C PHE A 266 14.16 0.72 -3.58
N ASN A 267 13.77 -0.54 -3.72
CA ASN A 267 14.66 -1.66 -4.01
C ASN A 267 14.73 -1.86 -5.54
N ALA A 268 15.82 -1.46 -6.16
CA ALA A 268 16.00 -1.52 -7.62
C ALA A 268 16.10 -2.95 -8.13
N LEU A 269 16.73 -3.83 -7.35
CA LEU A 269 16.97 -5.25 -7.61
C LEU A 269 17.92 -5.46 -8.79
N GLY A 270 17.43 -5.75 -9.98
CA GLY A 270 18.32 -6.09 -11.09
C GLY A 270 17.99 -5.37 -12.37
N GLY A 271 19.01 -5.07 -13.15
CA GLY A 271 18.88 -4.34 -14.41
C GLY A 271 19.63 -3.01 -14.39
N ALA A 272 19.69 -2.33 -15.51
CA ALA A 272 20.33 -1.02 -15.58
C ALA A 272 19.26 0.06 -15.30
N ASP A 273 19.16 0.50 -14.07
CA ASP A 273 18.08 1.33 -13.56
C ASP A 273 18.39 2.82 -13.66
N LEU A 274 17.34 3.60 -13.89
CA LEU A 274 17.40 5.06 -13.85
C LEU A 274 16.42 5.57 -12.79
N VAL A 275 16.95 6.07 -11.68
CA VAL A 275 16.15 6.70 -10.63
C VAL A 275 16.41 8.20 -10.63
N THR A 276 15.36 9.00 -10.78
CA THR A 276 15.44 10.45 -10.73
C THR A 276 14.68 10.98 -9.53
N VAL A 277 15.38 11.69 -8.64
CA VAL A 277 14.80 12.42 -7.52
C VAL A 277 14.83 13.90 -7.85
N ASN A 278 13.67 14.49 -8.07
CA ASN A 278 13.53 15.91 -8.33
C ASN A 278 13.39 16.71 -7.03
N ASP A 279 13.18 18.01 -7.13
CA ASP A 279 12.85 18.85 -5.98
C ASP A 279 11.56 18.36 -5.31
N LEU A 280 11.68 17.89 -4.07
CA LEU A 280 10.58 17.40 -3.23
C LEU A 280 10.12 18.45 -2.21
N SER A 281 10.49 19.73 -2.38
CA SER A 281 10.07 20.82 -1.51
C SER A 281 8.54 20.92 -1.47
N GLY A 282 8.00 20.96 -0.25
CA GLY A 282 6.55 21.05 -0.01
C GLY A 282 5.84 19.72 0.15
N THR A 283 6.51 18.60 -0.09
CA THR A 283 6.03 17.26 0.30
C THR A 283 6.50 16.92 1.71
N ASP A 284 5.96 15.85 2.28
CA ASP A 284 6.36 15.35 3.60
C ASP A 284 7.64 14.49 3.53
N VAL A 285 8.07 14.10 2.33
CA VAL A 285 9.22 13.19 2.13
C VAL A 285 10.52 13.84 2.59
N GLY A 286 11.07 13.31 3.67
CA GLY A 286 12.39 13.72 4.22
C GLY A 286 13.52 12.76 3.88
N ASN A 287 13.20 11.51 3.51
CA ASN A 287 14.19 10.49 3.19
C ASN A 287 13.79 9.68 1.97
N VAL A 288 14.75 9.49 1.05
CA VAL A 288 14.63 8.57 -0.08
C VAL A 288 15.82 7.61 -0.01
N ASN A 289 15.55 6.32 0.14
CA ASN A 289 16.56 5.28 0.12
C ASN A 289 16.43 4.50 -1.19
N ILE A 290 17.50 4.39 -1.92
CA ILE A 290 17.59 3.67 -3.20
C ILE A 290 18.60 2.54 -2.99
N ASP A 291 18.11 1.31 -2.92
CA ASP A 291 18.94 0.13 -2.75
C ASP A 291 19.21 -0.51 -4.11
N LEU A 292 20.49 -0.53 -4.52
CA LEU A 292 20.99 -1.10 -5.77
C LEU A 292 21.44 -2.55 -5.60
N ALA A 293 21.09 -3.20 -4.48
CA ALA A 293 21.38 -4.62 -4.30
C ALA A 293 20.58 -5.49 -5.28
N GLY A 294 21.20 -6.45 -5.91
CA GLY A 294 20.57 -7.34 -6.88
C GLY A 294 19.53 -8.32 -6.31
N THR A 295 19.31 -8.31 -4.99
CA THR A 295 18.32 -9.14 -4.31
C THR A 295 17.79 -8.44 -3.06
N LEU A 296 16.52 -8.63 -2.73
CA LEU A 296 15.93 -8.09 -1.50
C LEU A 296 16.73 -8.50 -0.26
N GLY A 297 17.10 -7.49 0.55
CA GLY A 297 17.91 -7.69 1.75
C GLY A 297 19.36 -8.16 1.47
N GLY A 298 19.77 -8.13 0.22
CA GLY A 298 21.16 -8.40 -0.18
C GLY A 298 22.08 -7.25 0.16
N SER A 299 23.38 -7.46 -0.08
CA SER A 299 24.42 -6.44 0.13
C SER A 299 25.36 -6.32 -1.07
N ASN A 300 25.06 -7.01 -2.15
CA ASN A 300 25.86 -6.98 -3.38
C ASN A 300 25.00 -6.39 -4.51
N GLY A 301 25.59 -5.50 -5.30
CA GLY A 301 24.97 -5.05 -6.55
C GLY A 301 24.71 -6.19 -7.53
N ASP A 302 24.02 -5.89 -8.59
CA ASP A 302 23.58 -6.87 -9.61
C ASP A 302 24.54 -7.00 -10.80
N GLY A 303 25.60 -6.15 -10.85
CA GLY A 303 26.57 -6.07 -11.94
C GLY A 303 26.11 -5.22 -13.13
N ALA A 304 24.91 -4.65 -13.11
CA ALA A 304 24.44 -3.74 -14.13
C ALA A 304 24.95 -2.30 -13.90
N ALA A 305 24.51 -1.35 -14.71
CA ALA A 305 24.99 0.02 -14.64
C ALA A 305 23.84 0.95 -14.26
N ASP A 306 23.69 1.21 -12.96
CA ASP A 306 22.64 2.03 -12.44
C ASP A 306 22.98 3.51 -12.43
N ARG A 307 21.95 4.30 -12.56
CA ARG A 307 22.05 5.75 -12.57
C ARG A 307 21.06 6.37 -11.63
N VAL A 308 21.57 6.98 -10.56
CA VAL A 308 20.79 7.80 -9.67
C VAL A 308 21.04 9.28 -10.01
N VAL A 309 19.99 10.02 -10.30
CA VAL A 309 20.01 11.44 -10.61
C VAL A 309 19.31 12.19 -9.49
N VAL A 310 19.97 13.16 -8.88
CA VAL A 310 19.39 14.05 -7.88
C VAL A 310 19.41 15.46 -8.44
N ASN A 311 18.24 16.01 -8.63
CA ASN A 311 18.06 17.37 -9.10
C ASN A 311 17.93 18.33 -7.92
N GLY A 312 18.71 19.43 -7.93
CA GLY A 312 18.55 20.55 -7.02
C GLY A 312 17.31 21.37 -7.32
N THR A 313 17.24 22.54 -6.74
CA THR A 313 16.15 23.51 -6.96
C THR A 313 16.52 24.53 -8.04
N ASN A 314 15.65 25.52 -8.28
CA ASN A 314 16.00 26.69 -9.08
C ASN A 314 16.58 27.84 -8.23
N GLY A 315 16.76 27.63 -6.93
CA GLY A 315 17.36 28.56 -5.99
C GLY A 315 18.84 28.27 -5.75
N ASP A 316 19.46 29.01 -4.84
CA ASP A 316 20.85 28.77 -4.45
C ASP A 316 20.94 27.56 -3.53
N ASP A 317 21.54 26.45 -4.02
CA ASP A 317 21.64 25.20 -3.29
C ASP A 317 23.03 24.99 -2.68
N THR A 318 23.05 24.32 -1.51
CA THR A 318 24.29 23.86 -0.89
C THR A 318 24.20 22.34 -0.67
N ILE A 319 24.59 21.61 -1.71
CA ILE A 319 24.47 20.15 -1.76
C ILE A 319 25.75 19.52 -1.21
N ARG A 320 25.60 18.56 -0.34
CA ARG A 320 26.68 17.77 0.21
C ARG A 320 26.53 16.31 -0.17
N VAL A 321 27.62 15.72 -0.65
CA VAL A 321 27.70 14.28 -0.96
C VAL A 321 28.75 13.66 -0.05
N ASP A 322 28.30 12.74 0.80
CA ASP A 322 29.14 11.98 1.73
C ASP A 322 28.97 10.48 1.44
N GLY A 323 29.83 9.66 1.95
CA GLY A 323 29.67 8.20 1.89
C GLY A 323 30.97 7.44 2.08
N ASP A 324 30.83 6.18 2.42
CA ASP A 324 31.91 5.23 2.60
C ASP A 324 31.59 3.89 1.92
N ALA A 325 32.30 2.82 2.24
CA ALA A 325 32.10 1.51 1.63
C ALA A 325 30.68 1.00 1.83
N GLY A 326 29.86 1.06 0.80
CA GLY A 326 28.51 0.49 0.75
C GLY A 326 27.38 1.49 0.66
N ALA A 327 27.64 2.80 0.79
CA ALA A 327 26.57 3.80 0.64
C ALA A 327 27.10 5.19 0.24
N ALA A 328 26.30 5.91 -0.55
CA ALA A 328 26.47 7.35 -0.80
C ALA A 328 25.22 8.10 -0.30
N LYS A 329 25.43 9.31 0.23
CA LYS A 329 24.37 10.15 0.79
C LYS A 329 24.42 11.54 0.21
N VAL A 330 23.31 12.01 -0.33
CA VAL A 330 23.11 13.39 -0.77
C VAL A 330 22.24 14.11 0.24
N SER A 331 22.68 15.27 0.71
CA SER A 331 21.98 16.10 1.69
C SER A 331 22.08 17.57 1.33
N GLY A 332 21.27 18.41 1.99
CA GLY A 332 21.19 19.87 1.74
C GLY A 332 20.05 20.26 0.80
N LEU A 333 19.22 19.33 0.37
CA LEU A 333 17.95 19.51 -0.34
C LEU A 333 16.78 19.19 0.60
N ALA A 334 15.55 19.29 0.11
CA ALA A 334 14.35 19.01 0.89
C ALA A 334 14.34 17.60 1.48
N ALA A 335 14.72 16.61 0.68
CA ALA A 335 14.90 15.23 1.13
C ALA A 335 16.39 14.84 1.15
N THR A 336 16.76 13.97 2.06
CA THR A 336 18.02 13.24 2.02
C THR A 336 17.88 12.04 1.10
N VAL A 337 18.82 11.88 0.15
CA VAL A 337 18.84 10.70 -0.73
C VAL A 337 20.01 9.81 -0.35
N ASN A 338 19.73 8.57 0.00
CA ASN A 338 20.73 7.54 0.29
C ASN A 338 20.75 6.53 -0.86
N VAL A 339 21.94 6.25 -1.39
CA VAL A 339 22.17 5.21 -2.39
C VAL A 339 22.93 4.08 -1.70
N LEU A 340 22.29 2.96 -1.54
CA LEU A 340 22.81 1.79 -0.83
C LEU A 340 23.35 0.76 -1.83
N HIS A 341 24.39 0.04 -1.44
CA HIS A 341 25.03 -1.05 -2.19
C HIS A 341 25.46 -0.69 -3.63
N PRO A 342 25.96 0.55 -3.89
CA PRO A 342 26.40 0.90 -5.23
C PRO A 342 27.66 0.14 -5.62
N GLU A 343 27.81 -0.15 -6.91
CA GLU A 343 28.99 -0.74 -7.52
C GLU A 343 29.83 0.32 -8.22
N ALA A 344 30.96 0.69 -7.64
CA ALA A 344 31.82 1.77 -8.16
C ALA A 344 32.26 1.59 -9.64
N ALA A 345 32.33 0.35 -10.12
CA ALA A 345 32.68 0.06 -11.49
C ALA A 345 31.56 0.37 -12.49
N ASN A 346 30.33 0.24 -12.07
CA ASN A 346 29.15 0.26 -12.92
C ASN A 346 28.30 1.51 -12.69
N ASP A 347 28.00 1.82 -11.43
CA ASP A 347 26.99 2.78 -11.05
C ASP A 347 27.47 4.22 -11.02
N ARG A 348 26.52 5.14 -11.15
CA ARG A 348 26.81 6.56 -11.09
C ARG A 348 25.72 7.35 -10.35
N LEU A 349 26.17 8.27 -9.53
CA LEU A 349 25.38 9.32 -8.91
C LEU A 349 25.61 10.63 -9.68
N GLU A 350 24.53 11.28 -10.10
CA GLU A 350 24.59 12.52 -10.84
C GLU A 350 23.81 13.61 -10.10
N ILE A 351 24.46 14.70 -9.79
CA ILE A 351 23.86 15.87 -9.16
C ILE A 351 23.66 16.94 -10.23
N ASN A 352 22.43 17.35 -10.50
CA ASN A 352 22.11 18.46 -11.37
C ASN A 352 21.67 19.65 -10.52
N THR A 353 22.42 20.71 -10.50
CA THR A 353 22.14 21.85 -9.62
C THR A 353 21.07 22.79 -10.16
N LEU A 354 20.72 22.66 -11.46
CA LEU A 354 19.75 23.48 -12.19
C LEU A 354 20.14 24.96 -12.23
N ALA A 355 19.31 25.85 -11.67
CA ALA A 355 19.55 27.30 -11.68
C ALA A 355 19.85 27.80 -10.27
N GLY A 356 20.69 28.81 -10.15
CA GLY A 356 21.08 29.37 -8.85
C GLY A 356 22.59 29.59 -8.76
N LYS A 357 23.06 29.93 -7.56
CA LYS A 357 24.47 29.94 -7.21
C LYS A 357 24.76 28.76 -6.30
N ASP A 358 24.97 27.63 -6.92
CA ASP A 358 25.00 26.36 -6.25
C ASP A 358 26.40 25.94 -5.84
N THR A 359 26.45 25.16 -4.79
CA THR A 359 27.69 24.52 -4.31
C THR A 359 27.45 23.04 -4.14
N VAL A 360 28.30 22.22 -4.77
CA VAL A 360 28.35 20.77 -4.53
C VAL A 360 29.65 20.42 -3.80
N ASN A 361 29.52 19.93 -2.58
CA ASN A 361 30.67 19.53 -1.74
C ASN A 361 30.68 18.00 -1.63
N ALA A 362 31.63 17.36 -2.28
CA ALA A 362 31.82 15.90 -2.27
C ALA A 362 33.01 15.46 -1.42
N GLY A 363 33.60 16.34 -0.61
CA GLY A 363 34.77 16.03 0.19
C GLY A 363 34.60 14.93 1.25
N GLY A 364 33.35 14.55 1.54
CA GLY A 364 33.00 13.46 2.44
C GLY A 364 32.72 12.12 1.74
N LEU A 365 32.76 12.07 0.41
CA LEU A 365 32.58 10.83 -0.33
C LEU A 365 33.91 10.09 -0.47
N ALA A 366 34.01 8.88 0.06
CA ALA A 366 35.22 8.07 -0.09
C ALA A 366 35.40 7.62 -1.54
N ALA A 367 36.65 7.57 -1.99
CA ALA A 367 36.97 7.10 -3.33
C ALA A 367 36.54 5.64 -3.53
N GLY A 368 35.92 5.37 -4.67
CA GLY A 368 35.54 4.01 -5.05
C GLY A 368 34.17 3.57 -4.44
N VAL A 369 33.36 4.47 -3.91
CA VAL A 369 31.98 4.18 -3.50
C VAL A 369 31.07 4.15 -4.71
N ILE A 370 31.03 5.23 -5.47
CA ILE A 370 30.21 5.40 -6.68
C ILE A 370 30.88 6.42 -7.60
N LYS A 371 30.62 6.36 -8.91
CA LYS A 371 31.07 7.41 -9.83
C LYS A 371 30.18 8.66 -9.65
N LEU A 372 30.76 9.76 -9.19
CA LEU A 372 30.03 11.00 -8.96
C LEU A 372 30.22 11.99 -10.12
N PHE A 373 29.11 12.60 -10.52
CA PHE A 373 29.06 13.68 -11.51
C PHE A 373 28.30 14.88 -10.96
N ALA A 374 28.71 16.09 -11.34
CA ALA A 374 27.93 17.29 -11.13
C ALA A 374 27.75 18.02 -12.48
N ASN A 375 26.50 18.26 -12.86
CA ASN A 375 26.13 18.84 -14.16
C ASN A 375 26.82 18.15 -15.35
N GLY A 376 26.90 16.82 -15.29
CA GLY A 376 27.55 15.98 -16.30
C GLY A 376 29.09 15.96 -16.24
N VAL A 377 29.72 16.68 -15.32
CA VAL A 377 31.19 16.72 -15.15
C VAL A 377 31.58 15.75 -14.02
N PRO A 378 32.50 14.80 -14.27
CA PRO A 378 33.00 13.91 -13.21
C PRO A 378 33.63 14.71 -12.07
N LEU A 379 33.30 14.35 -10.85
CA LEU A 379 34.00 14.81 -9.65
C LEU A 379 35.00 13.76 -9.18
N PRO A 380 36.15 14.19 -8.58
CA PRO A 380 37.20 13.30 -8.16
C PRO A 380 36.81 12.33 -7.04
#